data_1539d29e6c7144d42bca834ad60b922d
#
_entry.id   1539d29e6c7144d42bca834ad60b922d
#
_cell.length_a   1.000
_cell.length_b   1.000
_cell.length_c   1.000
_cell.angle_alpha   90.00
_cell.angle_beta   90.00
_cell.angle_gamma   90.00
#
_symmetry.space_group_name_H-M   'P 1'
#
loop_
_entity.id
_entity.type
_entity.pdbx_description
1 polymer ?
#
loop_
_entity_poly.entity_id
_entity_poly.type
_entity_poly.pdbx_seq_one_letter_code
_entity_poly.pdbx_strand_id
1 'polypeptide(L)'
;MSTFESTIRPISHPQQSVYDMLSDLSNIDRVKSRLPEDKAKDLVFDTDSISVATPMGAIKLRIVDRDEPKCIKFETEQSPLPFHFWIQILPVTDATSKMKLTIKADLNPFVKGMVSKPLQEGIEKIADALQLIDYGK
;
A
#
# COMPACT_ATOMS: atom_id res chain seq x y z
N MET A 1 -3.24 -17.00 -11.53
CA MET A 1 -3.44 -15.72 -10.82
C MET A 1 -2.30 -14.76 -11.13
N SER A 2 -2.61 -13.50 -11.35
CA SER A 2 -1.61 -12.50 -11.70
C SER A 2 -1.09 -11.80 -10.46
N THR A 3 0.22 -11.58 -10.40
CA THR A 3 0.88 -10.94 -9.27
C THR A 3 1.60 -9.68 -9.74
N PHE A 4 1.40 -8.59 -9.02
CA PHE A 4 2.09 -7.31 -9.26
C PHE A 4 2.81 -6.92 -7.98
N GLU A 5 4.07 -6.54 -8.10
CA GLU A 5 4.89 -6.19 -6.93
C GLU A 5 5.52 -4.83 -7.13
N SER A 6 5.57 -4.03 -6.06
CA SER A 6 6.35 -2.80 -6.07
C SER A 6 7.84 -3.14 -6.02
N THR A 7 8.68 -2.16 -6.33
CA THR A 7 10.10 -2.26 -5.99
C THR A 7 10.24 -2.29 -4.46
N ILE A 8 11.33 -2.88 -3.98
CA ILE A 8 11.63 -2.90 -2.54
C ILE A 8 12.04 -1.49 -2.13
N ARG A 9 11.41 -0.98 -1.06
CA ARG A 9 11.61 0.39 -0.59
C ARG A 9 12.33 0.37 0.76
N PRO A 10 13.55 0.94 0.86
CA PRO A 10 14.21 1.07 2.16
C PRO A 10 13.49 2.11 3.02
N ILE A 11 13.35 1.80 4.30
CA ILE A 11 12.70 2.66 5.28
C ILE A 11 13.69 2.88 6.43
N SER A 12 13.93 4.15 6.78
CA SER A 12 14.89 4.53 7.82
C SER A 12 14.30 4.45 9.24
N HIS A 13 13.42 3.47 9.47
CA HIS A 13 12.77 3.24 10.75
C HIS A 13 12.64 1.74 11.01
N PRO A 14 12.54 1.32 12.29
CA PRO A 14 12.40 -0.10 12.62
C PRO A 14 11.11 -0.70 12.07
N GLN A 15 11.14 -2.00 11.82
CA GLN A 15 9.98 -2.75 11.36
C GLN A 15 8.73 -2.50 12.20
N GLN A 16 8.87 -2.52 13.53
CA GLN A 16 7.74 -2.33 14.44
C GLN A 16 7.13 -0.94 14.29
N SER A 17 7.94 0.10 14.12
CA SER A 17 7.43 1.47 13.93
C SER A 17 6.63 1.59 12.65
N VAL A 18 7.08 0.96 11.58
CA VAL A 18 6.36 0.94 10.30
C VAL A 18 5.04 0.20 10.46
N TYR A 19 5.07 -0.96 11.09
CA TYR A 19 3.86 -1.74 11.33
C TYR A 19 2.85 -0.97 12.17
N ASP A 20 3.30 -0.36 13.28
CA ASP A 20 2.41 0.37 14.18
C ASP A 20 1.68 1.52 13.46
N MET A 21 2.38 2.22 12.57
CA MET A 21 1.78 3.29 11.78
C MET A 21 0.75 2.74 10.79
N LEU A 22 1.11 1.68 10.06
CA LEU A 22 0.29 1.18 8.95
C LEU A 22 -0.82 0.25 9.37
N SER A 23 -0.76 -0.32 10.58
CA SER A 23 -1.82 -1.19 11.09
C SER A 23 -3.06 -0.40 11.52
N ASP A 24 -2.93 0.91 11.71
CA ASP A 24 -4.03 1.84 11.91
C ASP A 24 -3.82 3.00 10.95
N LEU A 25 -4.51 2.98 9.82
CA LEU A 25 -4.27 3.93 8.74
C LEU A 25 -4.72 5.35 9.05
N SER A 26 -5.49 5.55 10.13
CA SER A 26 -5.80 6.90 10.59
C SER A 26 -4.55 7.66 11.05
N ASN A 27 -3.49 6.93 11.44
CA ASN A 27 -2.21 7.54 11.76
C ASN A 27 -1.59 8.23 10.55
N ILE A 28 -1.81 7.70 9.36
CA ILE A 28 -1.27 8.28 8.13
C ILE A 28 -1.95 9.59 7.83
N ASP A 29 -3.25 9.68 8.07
CA ASP A 29 -4.00 10.91 7.84
C ASP A 29 -3.43 12.08 8.65
N ARG A 30 -2.95 11.81 9.86
CA ARG A 30 -2.35 12.85 10.71
C ARG A 30 -1.03 13.40 10.15
N VAL A 31 -0.31 12.61 9.38
CA VAL A 31 0.99 13.02 8.81
C VAL A 31 0.91 13.27 7.30
N LYS A 32 -0.25 13.09 6.71
CA LYS A 32 -0.47 13.22 5.28
C LYS A 32 -0.08 14.62 4.77
N SER A 33 -0.33 15.66 5.56
CA SER A 33 0.02 17.03 5.19
C SER A 33 1.53 17.25 5.02
N ARG A 34 2.35 16.35 5.53
CA ARG A 34 3.81 16.41 5.41
C ARG A 34 4.32 15.73 4.14
N LEU A 35 3.44 15.03 3.41
CA LEU A 35 3.81 14.40 2.15
C LEU A 35 3.71 15.41 1.02
N PRO A 36 4.54 15.28 -0.04
CA PRO A 36 4.37 16.10 -1.23
C PRO A 36 2.95 15.96 -1.76
N GLU A 37 2.36 17.06 -2.19
CA GLU A 37 0.96 17.06 -2.63
C GLU A 37 0.71 16.09 -3.77
N ASP A 38 1.64 16.00 -4.72
CA ASP A 38 1.53 15.10 -5.86
C ASP A 38 1.57 13.61 -5.47
N LYS A 39 2.08 13.29 -4.27
CA LYS A 39 2.13 11.92 -3.76
C LYS A 39 0.90 11.55 -2.92
N ALA A 40 0.22 12.55 -2.35
CA ALA A 40 -0.87 12.32 -1.41
C ALA A 40 -2.27 12.62 -1.96
N LYS A 41 -2.36 13.40 -3.04
CA LYS A 41 -3.64 13.96 -3.50
C LYS A 41 -4.70 12.92 -3.89
N ASP A 42 -4.26 11.75 -4.35
CA ASP A 42 -5.17 10.70 -4.83
C ASP A 42 -5.38 9.61 -3.80
N LEU A 43 -4.89 9.82 -2.58
CA LEU A 43 -4.98 8.82 -1.50
C LEU A 43 -5.82 9.36 -0.36
N VAL A 44 -6.73 8.52 0.14
CA VAL A 44 -7.54 8.81 1.33
C VAL A 44 -7.38 7.63 2.29
N PHE A 45 -7.12 7.93 3.56
CA PHE A 45 -6.86 6.92 4.59
C PHE A 45 -7.91 7.02 5.70
N ASP A 46 -8.50 5.89 6.06
CA ASP A 46 -9.30 5.71 7.25
C ASP A 46 -8.59 4.74 8.19
N THR A 47 -9.18 4.43 9.34
CA THR A 47 -8.59 3.49 10.31
C THR A 47 -8.21 2.15 9.66
N ASP A 48 -9.10 1.61 8.83
CA ASP A 48 -8.92 0.28 8.25
C ASP A 48 -8.92 0.27 6.72
N SER A 49 -8.84 1.42 6.06
CA SER A 49 -8.96 1.43 4.61
C SER A 49 -8.11 2.48 3.93
N ILE A 50 -7.77 2.21 2.68
CA ILE A 50 -7.10 3.14 1.76
C ILE A 50 -7.96 3.24 0.51
N SER A 51 -8.24 4.47 0.09
CA SER A 51 -8.89 4.73 -1.19
C SER A 51 -7.88 5.36 -2.14
N VAL A 52 -7.81 4.85 -3.37
CA VAL A 52 -6.86 5.30 -4.39
C VAL A 52 -7.61 5.68 -5.65
N ALA A 53 -7.38 6.88 -6.16
CA ALA A 53 -7.91 7.28 -7.46
C ALA A 53 -6.99 6.75 -8.55
N THR A 54 -7.54 6.01 -9.50
CA THR A 54 -6.79 5.43 -10.61
C THR A 54 -7.49 5.73 -11.93
N PRO A 55 -6.78 5.56 -13.08
CA PRO A 55 -7.45 5.67 -14.39
C PRO A 55 -8.62 4.73 -14.59
N MET A 56 -8.67 3.62 -13.83
CA MET A 56 -9.79 2.67 -13.87
C MET A 56 -10.94 3.08 -12.95
N GLY A 57 -10.80 4.17 -12.20
CA GLY A 57 -11.76 4.61 -11.20
C GLY A 57 -11.19 4.51 -9.78
N ALA A 58 -12.00 4.83 -8.79
CA ALA A 58 -11.58 4.75 -7.39
C ALA A 58 -11.55 3.30 -6.92
N ILE A 59 -10.46 2.94 -6.23
CA ILE A 59 -10.28 1.61 -5.64
C ILE A 59 -10.20 1.79 -4.13
N LYS A 60 -11.03 1.07 -3.37
CA LYS A 60 -11.00 1.09 -1.92
C LYS A 60 -10.52 -0.25 -1.42
N LEU A 61 -9.46 -0.22 -0.59
CA LEU A 61 -8.84 -1.39 0.01
C LEU A 61 -9.08 -1.36 1.51
N ARG A 62 -9.50 -2.49 2.07
CA ARG A 62 -9.77 -2.61 3.50
C ARG A 62 -8.83 -3.64 4.12
N ILE A 63 -8.32 -3.35 5.31
CA ILE A 63 -7.51 -4.29 6.08
C ILE A 63 -8.39 -5.45 6.53
N VAL A 64 -7.97 -6.68 6.22
CA VAL A 64 -8.70 -7.89 6.60
C VAL A 64 -7.87 -8.81 7.49
N ASP A 65 -6.55 -8.62 7.54
CA ASP A 65 -5.68 -9.43 8.39
C ASP A 65 -4.41 -8.64 8.72
N ARG A 66 -3.89 -8.86 9.92
CA ARG A 66 -2.67 -8.24 10.40
C ARG A 66 -1.76 -9.32 10.98
N ASP A 67 -0.58 -9.49 10.39
CA ASP A 67 0.47 -10.40 10.87
C ASP A 67 1.60 -9.55 11.45
N GLU A 68 1.46 -9.18 12.70
CA GLU A 68 2.40 -8.27 13.38
C GLU A 68 3.78 -8.90 13.56
N PRO A 69 4.84 -8.19 13.25
CA PRO A 69 4.99 -6.88 12.60
C PRO A 69 5.35 -7.00 11.10
N LYS A 70 5.04 -8.11 10.47
CA LYS A 70 5.57 -8.52 9.16
C LYS A 70 4.72 -8.10 7.98
N CYS A 71 3.40 -8.11 8.14
CA CYS A 71 2.51 -8.00 6.99
C CYS A 71 1.14 -7.49 7.38
N ILE A 72 0.54 -6.71 6.47
CA ILE A 72 -0.84 -6.27 6.58
C ILE A 72 -1.52 -6.65 5.27
N LYS A 73 -2.61 -7.41 5.35
CA LYS A 73 -3.36 -7.87 4.20
C LYS A 73 -4.62 -7.05 4.00
N PHE A 74 -4.88 -6.67 2.75
CA PHE A 74 -6.06 -5.92 2.34
C PHE A 74 -6.84 -6.69 1.30
N GLU A 75 -8.15 -6.44 1.26
CA GLU A 75 -9.03 -6.86 0.16
C GLU A 75 -9.71 -5.63 -0.42
N THR A 76 -10.08 -5.70 -1.70
CA THR A 76 -10.87 -4.63 -2.31
C THR A 76 -12.27 -4.62 -1.71
N GLU A 77 -12.73 -3.44 -1.33
CA GLU A 77 -14.10 -3.21 -0.88
C GLU A 77 -14.94 -2.65 -2.02
N GLN A 78 -14.37 -1.71 -2.77
CA GLN A 78 -14.94 -1.19 -3.99
C GLN A 78 -13.85 -1.15 -5.04
N SER A 79 -14.07 -1.83 -6.15
CA SER A 79 -13.12 -1.86 -7.26
C SER A 79 -13.79 -2.42 -8.50
N PRO A 80 -13.46 -1.90 -9.69
CA PRO A 80 -13.89 -2.54 -10.94
C PRO A 80 -13.31 -3.96 -11.08
N LEU A 81 -12.20 -4.25 -10.38
CA LEU A 81 -11.58 -5.58 -10.36
C LEU A 81 -11.26 -5.98 -8.92
N PRO A 82 -11.82 -7.09 -8.42
CA PRO A 82 -11.45 -7.57 -7.08
C PRO A 82 -10.02 -8.11 -7.05
N PHE A 83 -9.28 -7.76 -6.00
CA PHE A 83 -7.93 -8.29 -5.80
C PHE A 83 -7.56 -8.24 -4.31
N HIS A 84 -6.45 -8.91 -3.97
CA HIS A 84 -5.84 -8.84 -2.64
C HIS A 84 -4.58 -7.99 -2.72
N PHE A 85 -4.26 -7.32 -1.61
CA PHE A 85 -3.13 -6.42 -1.51
C PHE A 85 -2.41 -6.66 -0.19
N TRP A 86 -1.09 -6.71 -0.23
CA TRP A 86 -0.26 -6.89 0.96
C TRP A 86 0.75 -5.79 1.10
N ILE A 87 0.94 -5.30 2.32
CA ILE A 87 2.10 -4.49 2.70
C ILE A 87 3.01 -5.41 3.50
N GLN A 88 4.19 -5.69 2.98
CA GLN A 88 5.17 -6.57 3.61
C GLN A 88 6.30 -5.72 4.18
N ILE A 89 6.62 -5.92 5.46
CA ILE A 89 7.60 -5.14 6.19
C ILE A 89 8.65 -6.09 6.76
N LEU A 90 9.90 -5.96 6.34
CA LEU A 90 10.99 -6.84 6.77
C LEU A 90 12.05 -6.04 7.49
N PRO A 91 12.63 -6.59 8.58
CA PRO A 91 13.72 -5.90 9.29
C PRO A 91 15.02 -5.96 8.47
N VAL A 92 15.78 -4.87 8.52
CA VAL A 92 17.14 -4.83 7.94
C VAL A 92 18.14 -4.71 9.07
N THR A 93 17.91 -3.72 9.97
CA THR A 93 18.67 -3.56 11.22
C THR A 93 17.69 -3.25 12.34
N ASP A 94 18.20 -3.04 13.56
CA ASP A 94 17.34 -2.63 14.68
C ASP A 94 16.68 -1.28 14.46
N ALA A 95 17.23 -0.46 13.56
CA ALA A 95 16.76 0.90 13.31
C ALA A 95 16.21 1.10 11.90
N THR A 96 16.28 0.09 11.01
CA THR A 96 15.85 0.22 9.62
C THR A 96 15.09 -1.01 9.17
N SER A 97 14.28 -0.81 8.13
CA SER A 97 13.47 -1.89 7.54
C SER A 97 13.37 -1.69 6.03
N LYS A 98 12.68 -2.62 5.39
CA LYS A 98 12.33 -2.49 3.97
C LYS A 98 10.89 -2.90 3.78
N MET A 99 10.25 -2.34 2.76
CA MET A 99 8.85 -2.56 2.48
C MET A 99 8.67 -2.97 1.03
N LYS A 100 7.74 -3.89 0.81
CA LYS A 100 7.31 -4.27 -0.54
C LYS A 100 5.80 -4.41 -0.53
N LEU A 101 5.16 -3.95 -1.60
CA LEU A 101 3.72 -4.09 -1.79
C LEU A 101 3.46 -5.15 -2.84
N THR A 102 2.41 -5.94 -2.65
CA THR A 102 2.05 -7.02 -3.57
C THR A 102 0.55 -6.99 -3.83
N ILE A 103 0.15 -7.14 -5.09
CA ILE A 103 -1.24 -7.33 -5.52
C ILE A 103 -1.36 -8.69 -6.18
N LYS A 104 -2.38 -9.47 -5.81
CA LYS A 104 -2.75 -10.69 -6.51
C LYS A 104 -4.20 -10.59 -6.96
N ALA A 105 -4.42 -10.80 -8.25
CA ALA A 105 -5.73 -10.71 -8.88
C ALA A 105 -5.93 -11.89 -9.83
N ASP A 106 -7.14 -12.41 -9.87
CA ASP A 106 -7.51 -13.47 -10.82
C ASP A 106 -8.01 -12.81 -12.10
N LEU A 107 -7.13 -12.69 -13.09
CA LEU A 107 -7.39 -11.99 -14.32
C LEU A 107 -7.27 -12.94 -15.52
N ASN A 108 -8.25 -12.88 -16.44
CA ASN A 108 -8.09 -13.57 -17.71
C ASN A 108 -7.04 -12.81 -18.58
N PRO A 109 -6.45 -13.46 -19.59
CA PRO A 109 -5.37 -12.81 -20.38
C PRO A 109 -5.76 -11.51 -21.04
N PHE A 110 -7.01 -11.37 -21.46
CA PHE A 110 -7.50 -10.14 -22.11
C PHE A 110 -7.55 -8.99 -21.10
N VAL A 111 -8.15 -9.21 -19.94
CA VAL A 111 -8.26 -8.20 -18.89
C VAL A 111 -6.89 -7.86 -18.34
N LYS A 112 -6.03 -8.87 -18.18
CA LYS A 112 -4.65 -8.66 -17.69
C LYS A 112 -3.90 -7.66 -18.58
N GLY A 113 -4.02 -7.80 -19.90
CA GLY A 113 -3.37 -6.88 -20.84
C GLY A 113 -3.84 -5.44 -20.70
N MET A 114 -5.11 -5.25 -20.30
CA MET A 114 -5.69 -3.91 -20.12
C MET A 114 -5.31 -3.26 -18.80
N VAL A 115 -5.15 -4.04 -17.73
CA VAL A 115 -5.03 -3.49 -16.37
C VAL A 115 -3.64 -3.61 -15.76
N SER A 116 -2.71 -4.36 -16.39
CA SER A 116 -1.38 -4.57 -15.83
C SER A 116 -0.65 -3.26 -15.55
N LYS A 117 -0.64 -2.35 -16.52
CA LYS A 117 0.05 -1.08 -16.36
C LYS A 117 -0.60 -0.19 -15.29
N PRO A 118 -1.93 0.03 -15.30
CA PRO A 118 -2.57 0.80 -14.24
C PRO A 118 -2.37 0.21 -12.85
N LEU A 119 -2.42 -1.11 -12.70
CA LEU A 119 -2.19 -1.75 -11.40
C LEU A 119 -0.74 -1.57 -10.94
N GLN A 120 0.23 -1.75 -11.85
CA GLN A 120 1.63 -1.56 -11.50
C GLN A 120 1.93 -0.11 -11.13
N GLU A 121 1.39 0.83 -11.87
CA GLU A 121 1.55 2.25 -11.55
C GLU A 121 0.89 2.60 -10.21
N GLY A 122 -0.29 2.05 -9.95
CA GLY A 122 -1.00 2.26 -8.70
C GLY A 122 -0.22 1.76 -7.49
N ILE A 123 0.34 0.55 -7.58
CA ILE A 123 1.10 -0.02 -6.46
C ILE A 123 2.39 0.78 -6.20
N GLU A 124 3.07 1.23 -7.25
CA GLU A 124 4.26 2.07 -7.08
C GLU A 124 3.91 3.43 -6.49
N LYS A 125 2.76 3.99 -6.86
CA LYS A 125 2.27 5.25 -6.31
C LYS A 125 2.01 5.15 -4.82
N ILE A 126 1.38 4.06 -4.39
CA ILE A 126 1.15 3.81 -2.95
C ILE A 126 2.49 3.64 -2.25
N ALA A 127 3.41 2.88 -2.84
CA ALA A 127 4.74 2.67 -2.26
C ALA A 127 5.51 3.99 -2.12
N ASP A 128 5.43 4.87 -3.12
CA ASP A 128 6.05 6.19 -3.05
C ASP A 128 5.54 6.99 -1.84
N ALA A 129 4.23 7.02 -1.66
CA ALA A 129 3.61 7.73 -0.55
C ALA A 129 4.03 7.14 0.79
N LEU A 130 3.96 5.82 0.93
CA LEU A 130 4.31 5.15 2.19
C LEU A 130 5.78 5.28 2.53
N GLN A 131 6.67 5.30 1.53
CA GLN A 131 8.09 5.47 1.76
C GLN A 131 8.43 6.85 2.32
N LEU A 132 7.63 7.87 2.03
CA LEU A 132 7.87 9.23 2.45
C LEU A 132 7.35 9.54 3.86
N ILE A 133 6.60 8.63 4.47
CA ILE A 133 6.06 8.82 5.82
C ILE A 133 7.19 8.75 6.85
N ASP A 134 7.14 9.66 7.84
CA ASP A 134 8.05 9.61 8.98
C ASP A 134 7.45 8.71 10.06
N TYR A 135 7.90 7.48 10.11
CA TYR A 135 7.39 6.46 11.03
C TYR A 135 7.87 6.64 12.48
N GLY A 136 8.75 7.61 12.70
CA GLY A 136 9.20 7.96 14.05
C GLY A 136 8.32 8.98 14.75
N LYS A 137 7.26 9.45 14.10
CA LYS A 137 6.37 10.50 14.63
C LYS A 137 5.03 9.90 15.16
#